data_6d626c632f7297763ecb845799a8122f
#
_entry.id   6d626c632f7297763ecb845799a8122f
#
_cell.length_a   1.000
_cell.length_b   1.000
_cell.length_c   1.000
_cell.angle_alpha   90.00
_cell.angle_beta   90.00
_cell.angle_gamma   90.00
#
_symmetry.space_group_name_H-M   'P 1'
#
loop_
_entity.id
_entity.type
_entity.pdbx_description
1 polymer ?
#
loop_
_entity_poly.entity_id
_entity_poly.type
_entity_poly.pdbx_seq_one_letter_code
_entity_poly.pdbx_strand_id
1 'polypeptide(L)'
;MTAEVIYAYRVMRLPLLDAGGAEIGKVNDIVVVPGRPGHAPRVVGFVATSQRRRIFVNAARIGDLDADGAQLRSWDLDLNPFKRRPGETLIGAELLDRHVGTERVSDVGLSENGDGRTRWWEVATVRLAARSSIGRRTTHRLVSWREVGHLFSAPTAMAAEAARLRDMHPSDVAGVVRALPMTQRRQLAEAMDDERLADLLEELPEDEQLRLIEGLDLDRLLGVLDEMEYDDLTDLLGEMPDQQRRAVLDAMDDKEAEVLTRLLSYGDRTAGGLMTPEIIICGPDTTVAEALAELRNPDWSQSIAGQVFICQAPFRPPTGRYLGVVFAQRLLREPPGMELGRCIRQVAVTNPDTPEREVHEQFAYYNMLALPVLDEGGRLLGAVTVDDVVDRLLGVGWRLQQRKRSVEQPAVTP
;
A
#
# COMPACT_ATOMS: atom_id res chain seq x y z
N MET A 1 28.49 -8.47 -30.41
CA MET A 1 27.64 -9.49 -29.81
C MET A 1 26.77 -8.76 -28.80
N THR A 2 25.46 -8.69 -29.00
CA THR A 2 24.52 -8.14 -28.01
C THR A 2 24.52 -9.09 -26.81
N ALA A 3 24.97 -8.61 -25.65
CA ALA A 3 24.91 -9.37 -24.41
C ALA A 3 23.43 -9.78 -24.17
N GLU A 4 23.19 -11.04 -23.87
CA GLU A 4 21.87 -11.54 -23.53
C GLU A 4 21.41 -10.89 -22.23
N VAL A 5 20.21 -10.31 -22.22
CA VAL A 5 19.64 -9.63 -21.07
C VAL A 5 18.69 -10.58 -20.36
N ILE A 6 18.98 -10.88 -19.10
CA ILE A 6 18.13 -11.68 -18.24
C ILE A 6 17.36 -10.77 -17.30
N TYR A 7 16.05 -10.95 -17.18
CA TYR A 7 15.20 -10.10 -16.35
C TYR A 7 15.12 -10.58 -14.89
N ALA A 8 15.24 -9.65 -13.96
CA ALA A 8 15.29 -9.90 -12.52
C ALA A 8 14.07 -10.67 -12.01
N TYR A 9 12.86 -10.32 -12.49
CA TYR A 9 11.62 -11.03 -12.13
C TYR A 9 11.66 -12.52 -12.45
N ARG A 10 12.35 -12.90 -13.54
CA ARG A 10 12.57 -14.31 -13.88
C ARG A 10 13.59 -14.94 -12.94
N VAL A 11 14.72 -14.26 -12.70
CA VAL A 11 15.80 -14.75 -11.84
C VAL A 11 15.32 -15.04 -10.43
N MET A 12 14.50 -14.17 -9.86
CA MET A 12 13.94 -14.33 -8.51
C MET A 12 12.98 -15.53 -8.35
N ARG A 13 12.72 -16.27 -9.42
CA ARG A 13 11.86 -17.47 -9.40
C ARG A 13 12.63 -18.76 -9.70
N LEU A 14 13.90 -18.63 -10.05
CA LEU A 14 14.72 -19.76 -10.41
C LEU A 14 15.11 -20.62 -9.19
N PRO A 15 15.23 -21.94 -9.36
CA PRO A 15 15.85 -22.79 -8.37
C PRO A 15 17.33 -22.42 -8.21
N LEU A 16 17.83 -22.51 -6.98
CA LEU A 16 19.26 -22.49 -6.71
C LEU A 16 19.76 -23.93 -6.77
N LEU A 17 20.68 -24.19 -7.72
CA LEU A 17 21.24 -25.50 -7.96
C LEU A 17 22.66 -25.59 -7.40
N ASP A 18 23.02 -26.72 -6.87
CA ASP A 18 24.40 -27.02 -6.49
C ASP A 18 25.31 -27.26 -7.72
N ALA A 19 26.59 -27.49 -7.50
CA ALA A 19 27.54 -27.76 -8.57
C ALA A 19 27.22 -29.05 -9.37
N GLY A 20 26.43 -29.94 -8.81
CA GLY A 20 25.96 -31.19 -9.44
C GLY A 20 24.60 -31.07 -10.13
N GLY A 21 23.95 -29.88 -10.07
CA GLY A 21 22.64 -29.64 -10.66
C GLY A 21 21.45 -30.03 -9.77
N ALA A 22 21.67 -30.40 -8.51
CA ALA A 22 20.57 -30.69 -7.58
C ALA A 22 20.02 -29.39 -6.97
N GLU A 23 18.70 -29.30 -6.84
CA GLU A 23 18.04 -28.14 -6.22
C GLU A 23 18.29 -28.11 -4.72
N ILE A 24 18.88 -26.99 -4.24
CA ILE A 24 19.21 -26.77 -2.83
C ILE A 24 18.44 -25.59 -2.24
N GLY A 25 17.68 -24.87 -3.05
CA GLY A 25 16.90 -23.73 -2.63
C GLY A 25 16.28 -22.96 -3.78
N LYS A 26 15.84 -21.74 -3.51
CA LYS A 26 15.21 -20.85 -4.48
C LYS A 26 15.74 -19.43 -4.35
N VAL A 27 16.01 -18.78 -5.48
CA VAL A 27 16.38 -17.35 -5.51
C VAL A 27 15.14 -16.53 -5.18
N ASN A 28 15.27 -15.59 -4.24
CA ASN A 28 14.19 -14.70 -3.79
C ASN A 28 14.42 -13.25 -4.18
N ASP A 29 15.70 -12.79 -4.21
CA ASP A 29 16.04 -11.42 -4.53
C ASP A 29 17.46 -11.30 -5.09
N ILE A 30 17.78 -10.14 -5.64
CA ILE A 30 19.07 -9.83 -6.25
C ILE A 30 19.65 -8.60 -5.58
N VAL A 31 20.90 -8.69 -5.13
CA VAL A 31 21.61 -7.61 -4.44
C VAL A 31 22.51 -6.88 -5.42
N VAL A 32 22.30 -5.57 -5.55
CA VAL A 32 23.12 -4.70 -6.39
C VAL A 32 23.80 -3.61 -5.56
N VAL A 33 24.92 -3.13 -6.04
CA VAL A 33 25.60 -1.96 -5.50
C VAL A 33 25.79 -0.92 -6.59
N PRO A 34 25.85 0.38 -6.24
CA PRO A 34 26.16 1.43 -7.19
C PRO A 34 27.47 1.13 -7.94
N GLY A 35 27.48 1.37 -9.24
CA GLY A 35 28.70 1.35 -10.02
C GLY A 35 29.60 2.54 -9.68
N ARG A 36 30.86 2.51 -10.14
CA ARG A 36 31.72 3.71 -10.15
C ARG A 36 31.08 4.77 -11.05
N PRO A 37 31.39 6.07 -10.88
CA PRO A 37 30.87 7.11 -11.75
C PRO A 37 30.97 6.73 -13.24
N GLY A 38 29.85 6.74 -13.96
CA GLY A 38 29.78 6.35 -15.37
C GLY A 38 29.68 4.84 -15.66
N HIS A 39 29.74 3.98 -14.66
CA HIS A 39 29.58 2.52 -14.79
C HIS A 39 28.22 2.06 -14.27
N ALA A 40 27.73 0.95 -14.84
CA ALA A 40 26.48 0.33 -14.45
C ALA A 40 26.51 -0.17 -12.98
N PRO A 41 25.37 -0.19 -12.30
CA PRO A 41 25.23 -0.87 -11.01
C PRO A 41 25.56 -2.35 -11.15
N ARG A 42 26.31 -2.88 -10.18
CA ARG A 42 26.83 -4.24 -10.23
C ARG A 42 26.07 -5.18 -9.33
N VAL A 43 25.73 -6.37 -9.83
CA VAL A 43 25.18 -7.44 -9.01
C VAL A 43 26.31 -8.01 -8.14
N VAL A 44 26.14 -7.97 -6.83
CA VAL A 44 27.10 -8.51 -5.85
C VAL A 44 26.68 -9.88 -5.32
N GLY A 45 25.39 -10.22 -5.42
CA GLY A 45 24.90 -11.52 -4.99
C GLY A 45 23.40 -11.67 -5.13
N PHE A 46 22.94 -12.80 -4.63
CA PHE A 46 21.55 -13.21 -4.64
C PHE A 46 21.12 -13.56 -3.22
N VAL A 47 19.90 -13.20 -2.87
CA VAL A 47 19.26 -13.73 -1.65
C VAL A 47 18.50 -14.96 -2.05
N ALA A 48 18.81 -16.08 -1.42
CA ALA A 48 18.13 -17.35 -1.67
C ALA A 48 17.56 -17.94 -0.37
N THR A 49 16.49 -18.71 -0.49
CA THR A 49 15.99 -19.54 0.61
C THR A 49 16.51 -20.95 0.45
N SER A 50 17.29 -21.41 1.43
CA SER A 50 17.74 -22.78 1.55
C SER A 50 17.48 -23.28 2.97
N GLN A 51 16.97 -24.49 3.14
CA GLN A 51 16.63 -25.09 4.45
C GLN A 51 15.78 -24.16 5.36
N ARG A 52 14.80 -23.43 4.76
CA ARG A 52 13.92 -22.44 5.43
C ARG A 52 14.65 -21.20 5.98
N ARG A 53 15.88 -20.93 5.54
CA ARG A 53 16.65 -19.74 5.91
C ARG A 53 16.95 -18.89 4.68
N ARG A 54 16.90 -17.58 4.84
CA ARG A 54 17.37 -16.64 3.80
C ARG A 54 18.88 -16.51 3.95
N ILE A 55 19.62 -16.83 2.91
CA ILE A 55 21.08 -16.78 2.85
C ILE A 55 21.54 -15.85 1.74
N PHE A 56 22.76 -15.34 1.84
CA PHE A 56 23.40 -14.58 0.78
C PHE A 56 24.33 -15.48 -0.05
N VAL A 57 24.10 -15.47 -1.36
CA VAL A 57 24.96 -16.17 -2.34
C VAL A 57 25.70 -15.13 -3.15
N ASN A 58 27.02 -15.05 -2.99
CA ASN A 58 27.86 -14.11 -3.74
C ASN A 58 27.76 -14.40 -5.26
N ALA A 59 27.60 -13.34 -6.08
CA ALA A 59 27.46 -13.46 -7.53
C ALA A 59 28.63 -14.21 -8.18
N ALA A 60 29.87 -14.08 -7.65
CA ALA A 60 31.01 -14.80 -8.16
C ALA A 60 30.94 -16.33 -7.98
N ARG A 61 30.06 -16.81 -7.12
CA ARG A 61 29.82 -18.25 -6.89
C ARG A 61 28.81 -18.85 -7.85
N ILE A 62 28.05 -18.04 -8.56
CA ILE A 62 27.15 -18.50 -9.62
C ILE A 62 27.99 -18.78 -10.86
N GLY A 63 27.88 -20.01 -11.36
CA GLY A 63 28.52 -20.46 -12.60
C GLY A 63 27.69 -20.07 -13.81
N ASP A 64 26.51 -20.59 -13.85
CA ASP A 64 25.54 -20.35 -14.93
C ASP A 64 24.21 -19.87 -14.35
N LEU A 65 23.59 -18.93 -15.06
CA LEU A 65 22.31 -18.35 -14.73
C LEU A 65 21.46 -18.39 -16.00
N ASP A 66 20.61 -19.37 -16.11
CA ASP A 66 19.83 -19.64 -17.32
C ASP A 66 18.35 -19.96 -17.01
N ALA A 67 17.68 -20.62 -17.94
CA ALA A 67 16.27 -20.99 -17.80
C ALA A 67 16.01 -22.04 -16.73
N ASP A 68 17.00 -22.88 -16.45
CA ASP A 68 16.90 -24.06 -15.61
C ASP A 68 17.24 -23.74 -14.15
N GLY A 69 18.05 -22.69 -13.91
CA GLY A 69 18.37 -22.26 -12.55
C GLY A 69 19.56 -21.33 -12.42
N ALA A 70 19.87 -21.01 -11.17
CA ALA A 70 21.11 -20.38 -10.75
C ALA A 70 22.05 -21.46 -10.22
N GLN A 71 23.00 -21.90 -11.05
CA GLN A 71 23.90 -23.02 -10.70
C GLN A 71 25.15 -22.49 -9.99
N LEU A 72 25.49 -23.12 -8.86
CA LEU A 72 26.69 -22.82 -8.10
C LEU A 72 27.92 -23.47 -8.74
N ARG A 73 29.06 -22.79 -8.66
CA ARG A 73 30.38 -23.32 -9.09
C ARG A 73 30.99 -24.29 -8.07
N SER A 74 30.60 -24.17 -6.80
CA SER A 74 31.16 -24.96 -5.70
C SER A 74 30.15 -25.14 -4.58
N TRP A 75 30.36 -26.15 -3.74
CA TRP A 75 29.54 -26.51 -2.60
C TRP A 75 29.69 -25.58 -1.37
N ASP A 76 30.64 -24.67 -1.40
CA ASP A 76 30.93 -23.79 -0.26
C ASP A 76 29.90 -22.64 -0.19
N LEU A 77 28.84 -22.82 0.59
CA LEU A 77 27.79 -21.87 0.86
C LEU A 77 27.90 -21.33 2.29
N ASP A 78 27.86 -20.01 2.40
CA ASP A 78 27.65 -19.36 3.69
C ASP A 78 26.16 -19.47 4.07
N LEU A 79 25.86 -20.27 5.07
CA LEU A 79 24.49 -20.51 5.56
C LEU A 79 24.06 -19.49 6.65
N ASN A 80 24.89 -18.49 6.93
CA ASN A 80 24.51 -17.42 7.84
C ASN A 80 23.29 -16.67 7.30
N PRO A 81 22.36 -16.25 8.17
CA PRO A 81 21.21 -15.47 7.75
C PRO A 81 21.65 -14.21 7.01
N PHE A 82 20.98 -13.93 5.87
CA PHE A 82 21.24 -12.73 5.10
C PHE A 82 21.05 -11.48 5.97
N LYS A 83 22.05 -10.64 6.00
CA LYS A 83 22.00 -9.28 6.56
C LYS A 83 22.45 -8.30 5.50
N ARG A 84 21.58 -7.34 5.19
CA ARG A 84 21.88 -6.27 4.25
C ARG A 84 23.05 -5.43 4.73
N ARG A 85 23.97 -5.08 3.84
CA ARG A 85 25.11 -4.20 4.11
C ARG A 85 24.81 -2.78 3.63
N PRO A 86 25.43 -1.75 4.24
CA PRO A 86 25.32 -0.37 3.75
C PRO A 86 25.71 -0.27 2.27
N GLY A 87 24.90 0.42 1.47
CA GLY A 87 25.13 0.60 0.04
C GLY A 87 24.64 -0.54 -0.86
N GLU A 88 24.10 -1.62 -0.31
CA GLU A 88 23.41 -2.67 -1.07
C GLU A 88 21.96 -2.27 -1.31
N THR A 89 21.43 -2.56 -2.50
CA THR A 89 20.02 -2.39 -2.89
C THR A 89 19.46 -3.72 -3.34
N LEU A 90 18.26 -4.07 -2.88
CA LEU A 90 17.53 -5.27 -3.27
C LEU A 90 16.63 -4.95 -4.45
N ILE A 91 16.79 -5.66 -5.58
CA ILE A 91 15.97 -5.39 -6.77
C ILE A 91 14.50 -5.70 -6.51
N GLY A 92 14.20 -6.87 -5.94
CA GLY A 92 12.82 -7.30 -5.70
C GLY A 92 12.12 -6.47 -4.64
N ALA A 93 12.76 -6.27 -3.50
CA ALA A 93 12.14 -5.61 -2.35
C ALA A 93 12.15 -4.07 -2.41
N GLU A 94 13.05 -3.46 -3.22
CA GLU A 94 13.27 -2.01 -3.14
C GLU A 94 13.18 -1.28 -4.48
N LEU A 95 13.33 -1.98 -5.61
CA LEU A 95 13.29 -1.36 -6.93
C LEU A 95 12.05 -1.71 -7.72
N LEU A 96 11.55 -2.95 -7.62
CA LEU A 96 10.29 -3.30 -8.27
C LEU A 96 9.16 -2.50 -7.63
N ASP A 97 8.24 -2.06 -8.47
CA ASP A 97 7.11 -1.18 -8.15
C ASP A 97 7.46 0.24 -7.68
N ARG A 98 8.76 0.57 -7.57
CA ARG A 98 9.20 1.93 -7.24
C ARG A 98 8.88 2.90 -8.38
N HIS A 99 8.35 4.06 -8.02
CA HIS A 99 7.99 5.10 -8.97
C HIS A 99 9.20 5.87 -9.52
N VAL A 100 9.10 6.20 -10.81
CA VAL A 100 10.04 7.06 -11.54
C VAL A 100 9.19 8.06 -12.34
N GLY A 101 8.88 9.20 -11.74
CA GLY A 101 7.84 10.10 -12.25
C GLY A 101 6.47 9.40 -12.23
N THR A 102 5.76 9.45 -13.35
CA THR A 102 4.44 8.80 -13.54
C THR A 102 4.53 7.31 -13.90
N GLU A 103 5.73 6.75 -14.00
CA GLU A 103 5.97 5.36 -14.35
C GLU A 103 6.50 4.60 -13.15
N ARG A 104 6.29 3.28 -13.09
CA ARG A 104 6.87 2.43 -12.05
C ARG A 104 7.84 1.40 -12.64
N VAL A 105 8.82 1.00 -11.87
CA VAL A 105 9.73 -0.07 -12.25
C VAL A 105 8.98 -1.40 -12.26
N SER A 106 8.82 -1.99 -13.45
CA SER A 106 8.15 -3.28 -13.60
C SER A 106 9.13 -4.45 -13.72
N ASP A 107 10.39 -4.18 -14.11
CA ASP A 107 11.45 -5.20 -14.16
C ASP A 107 12.82 -4.54 -14.35
N VAL A 108 13.89 -5.28 -14.04
CA VAL A 108 15.27 -4.87 -14.21
C VAL A 108 16.02 -5.90 -15.06
N GLY A 109 16.59 -5.45 -16.16
CA GLY A 109 17.38 -6.30 -17.06
C GLY A 109 18.85 -6.32 -16.65
N LEU A 110 19.37 -7.51 -16.46
CA LEU A 110 20.77 -7.79 -16.12
C LEU A 110 21.52 -8.29 -17.35
N SER A 111 22.74 -7.84 -17.54
CA SER A 111 23.64 -8.36 -18.56
C SER A 111 24.89 -8.97 -17.94
N GLU A 112 25.31 -10.09 -18.48
CA GLU A 112 26.59 -10.68 -18.14
C GLU A 112 27.71 -9.95 -18.89
N ASN A 113 28.76 -9.57 -18.14
CA ASN A 113 29.98 -8.97 -18.65
C ASN A 113 31.18 -9.78 -18.17
N GLY A 114 32.30 -9.68 -18.89
CA GLY A 114 33.52 -10.37 -18.50
C GLY A 114 34.62 -10.28 -19.54
N ASP A 115 35.84 -10.60 -19.12
CA ASP A 115 37.04 -10.65 -19.95
C ASP A 115 37.49 -12.09 -20.29
N GLY A 116 36.59 -13.07 -20.14
CA GLY A 116 36.86 -14.50 -20.34
C GLY A 116 37.46 -15.21 -19.11
N ARG A 117 38.03 -14.49 -18.15
CA ARG A 117 38.55 -15.04 -16.87
C ARG A 117 37.65 -14.70 -15.69
N THR A 118 36.99 -13.53 -15.71
CA THR A 118 36.09 -13.06 -14.65
C THR A 118 34.79 -12.66 -15.28
N ARG A 119 33.70 -13.26 -14.82
CA ARG A 119 32.31 -12.94 -15.21
C ARG A 119 31.63 -12.19 -14.08
N TRP A 120 30.82 -11.18 -14.42
CA TRP A 120 29.99 -10.47 -13.48
C TRP A 120 28.70 -10.01 -14.17
N TRP A 121 27.67 -9.77 -13.39
CA TRP A 121 26.42 -9.19 -13.87
C TRP A 121 26.30 -7.74 -13.48
N GLU A 122 25.75 -6.95 -14.36
CA GLU A 122 25.43 -5.55 -14.13
C GLU A 122 24.03 -5.20 -14.66
N VAL A 123 23.45 -4.11 -14.14
CA VAL A 123 22.16 -3.62 -14.60
C VAL A 123 22.33 -2.97 -15.98
N ALA A 124 21.69 -3.55 -16.99
CA ALA A 124 21.74 -3.04 -18.36
C ALA A 124 20.57 -2.08 -18.64
N THR A 125 19.36 -2.50 -18.30
CA THR A 125 18.13 -1.78 -18.60
C THR A 125 17.14 -1.87 -17.44
N VAL A 126 16.22 -0.91 -17.41
CA VAL A 126 15.07 -0.91 -16.50
C VAL A 126 13.80 -0.84 -17.33
N ARG A 127 12.84 -1.68 -17.02
CA ARG A 127 11.51 -1.65 -17.66
C ARG A 127 10.59 -0.83 -16.79
N LEU A 128 10.08 0.27 -17.34
CA LEU A 128 9.09 1.12 -16.71
C LEU A 128 7.70 0.80 -17.26
N ALA A 129 6.71 0.82 -16.39
CA ALA A 129 5.31 0.61 -16.71
C ALA A 129 4.51 1.86 -16.36
N ALA A 130 3.71 2.37 -17.31
CA ALA A 130 2.75 3.44 -17.08
C ALA A 130 1.33 2.88 -17.20
N ARG A 131 0.43 3.26 -16.31
CA ARG A 131 -1.01 3.06 -16.51
C ARG A 131 -1.50 4.07 -17.56
N SER A 132 -2.16 3.60 -18.60
CA SER A 132 -2.82 4.48 -19.55
C SER A 132 -4.07 5.06 -18.88
N SER A 133 -4.22 6.38 -18.92
CA SER A 133 -5.41 7.11 -18.47
C SER A 133 -6.70 6.73 -19.24
N ILE A 134 -6.58 6.02 -20.34
CA ILE A 134 -7.71 5.55 -21.16
C ILE A 134 -7.62 4.03 -21.33
N GLY A 135 -8.24 3.28 -20.40
CA GLY A 135 -8.43 1.84 -20.48
C GLY A 135 -7.34 1.00 -19.83
N ARG A 136 -7.66 -0.28 -19.54
CA ARG A 136 -6.85 -1.30 -18.84
C ARG A 136 -5.52 -1.72 -19.53
N ARG A 137 -4.91 -0.87 -20.33
CA ARG A 137 -3.64 -1.19 -21.00
C ARG A 137 -2.48 -0.53 -20.30
N THR A 138 -1.60 -1.37 -19.73
CA THR A 138 -0.29 -0.95 -19.22
C THR A 138 0.66 -0.83 -20.42
N THR A 139 1.29 0.32 -20.60
CA THR A 139 2.37 0.51 -21.56
C THR A 139 3.70 0.26 -20.88
N HIS A 140 4.63 -0.41 -21.56
CA HIS A 140 5.97 -0.67 -21.03
C HIS A 140 7.02 0.03 -21.88
N ARG A 141 7.97 0.67 -21.23
CA ARG A 141 9.13 1.30 -21.86
C ARG A 141 10.43 0.76 -21.27
N LEU A 142 11.39 0.47 -22.11
CA LEU A 142 12.73 0.08 -21.69
C LEU A 142 13.63 1.34 -21.70
N VAL A 143 14.29 1.59 -20.59
CA VAL A 143 15.24 2.68 -20.43
C VAL A 143 16.62 2.13 -20.05
N SER A 144 17.65 2.88 -20.37
CA SER A 144 18.98 2.56 -19.89
C SER A 144 19.07 2.83 -18.38
N TRP A 145 19.86 2.04 -17.68
CA TRP A 145 20.16 2.31 -16.26
C TRP A 145 20.64 3.75 -16.01
N ARG A 146 21.25 4.39 -17.02
CA ARG A 146 21.76 5.77 -16.91
C ARG A 146 20.65 6.80 -16.75
N GLU A 147 19.49 6.56 -17.36
CA GLU A 147 18.33 7.45 -17.26
C GLU A 147 17.70 7.41 -15.85
N VAL A 148 17.87 6.29 -15.17
CA VAL A 148 17.30 6.03 -13.82
C VAL A 148 18.40 5.74 -12.79
N GLY A 149 19.60 6.27 -13.00
CA GLY A 149 20.79 6.00 -12.16
C GLY A 149 20.61 6.35 -10.69
N HIS A 150 19.72 7.30 -10.37
CA HIS A 150 19.35 7.65 -9.00
C HIS A 150 18.71 6.49 -8.21
N LEU A 151 18.08 5.54 -8.89
CA LEU A 151 17.50 4.33 -8.25
C LEU A 151 18.57 3.44 -7.60
N PHE A 152 19.79 3.47 -8.14
CA PHE A 152 20.93 2.65 -7.73
C PHE A 152 21.98 3.42 -6.92
N SER A 153 21.75 4.69 -6.66
CA SER A 153 22.59 5.47 -5.75
C SER A 153 22.45 4.94 -4.33
N ALA A 154 23.49 5.08 -3.52
CA ALA A 154 23.35 4.79 -2.10
C ALA A 154 22.12 5.53 -1.55
N PRO A 155 21.23 4.86 -0.83
CA PRO A 155 20.03 5.51 -0.33
C PRO A 155 20.44 6.74 0.47
N THR A 156 19.78 7.87 0.23
CA THR A 156 19.92 9.04 1.10
C THR A 156 19.62 8.63 2.53
N ALA A 157 20.11 9.37 3.53
CA ALA A 157 19.78 9.08 4.92
C ALA A 157 18.26 8.99 5.13
N MET A 158 17.48 9.80 4.40
CA MET A 158 16.00 9.78 4.44
C MET A 158 15.40 8.55 3.74
N ALA A 159 15.95 8.09 2.63
CA ALA A 159 15.50 6.86 1.98
C ALA A 159 15.81 5.61 2.83
N ALA A 160 16.94 5.60 3.54
CA ALA A 160 17.25 4.55 4.50
C ALA A 160 16.30 4.58 5.72
N GLU A 161 15.92 5.76 6.17
CA GLU A 161 14.95 5.93 7.25
C GLU A 161 13.54 5.54 6.80
N ALA A 162 13.09 5.93 5.60
CA ALA A 162 11.81 5.49 5.03
C ALA A 162 11.73 3.95 4.95
N ALA A 163 12.82 3.32 4.47
CA ALA A 163 12.89 1.85 4.43
C ALA A 163 12.82 1.21 5.83
N ARG A 164 13.40 1.85 6.84
CA ARG A 164 13.31 1.38 8.25
C ARG A 164 11.90 1.48 8.83
N LEU A 165 11.17 2.51 8.43
CA LEU A 165 9.81 2.77 8.91
C LEU A 165 8.74 1.92 8.18
N ARG A 166 9.09 1.25 7.08
CA ARG A 166 8.15 0.52 6.22
C ARG A 166 7.31 -0.54 6.95
N ASP A 167 7.91 -1.25 7.89
CA ASP A 167 7.25 -2.33 8.64
C ASP A 167 6.61 -1.86 9.97
N MET A 168 6.65 -0.55 10.25
CA MET A 168 6.04 0.02 11.45
C MET A 168 4.57 0.35 11.20
N HIS A 169 3.78 0.34 12.29
CA HIS A 169 2.39 0.79 12.22
C HIS A 169 2.33 2.29 11.85
N PRO A 170 1.39 2.73 10.98
CA PRO A 170 1.28 4.13 10.55
C PRO A 170 1.31 5.14 11.68
N SER A 171 0.56 4.93 12.76
CA SER A 171 0.56 5.80 13.95
C SER A 171 1.94 5.92 14.63
N ASP A 172 2.76 4.84 14.59
CA ASP A 172 4.13 4.88 15.11
C ASP A 172 5.05 5.68 14.17
N VAL A 173 4.84 5.56 12.87
CA VAL A 173 5.55 6.34 11.84
C VAL A 173 5.26 7.82 12.01
N ALA A 174 3.99 8.21 12.16
CA ALA A 174 3.56 9.58 12.43
C ALA A 174 4.28 10.16 13.66
N GLY A 175 4.40 9.36 14.73
CA GLY A 175 5.14 9.75 15.95
C GLY A 175 6.62 10.02 15.69
N VAL A 176 7.29 9.24 14.84
CA VAL A 176 8.69 9.44 14.44
C VAL A 176 8.82 10.68 13.56
N VAL A 177 7.96 10.81 12.54
CA VAL A 177 7.99 11.91 11.58
C VAL A 177 7.77 13.25 12.29
N ARG A 178 6.82 13.34 13.20
CA ARG A 178 6.55 14.57 13.97
C ARG A 178 7.71 15.02 14.87
N ALA A 179 8.59 14.12 15.26
CA ALA A 179 9.82 14.46 15.99
C ALA A 179 10.91 15.10 15.10
N LEU A 180 10.79 15.03 13.78
CA LEU A 180 11.75 15.58 12.82
C LEU A 180 11.45 17.05 12.50
N PRO A 181 12.49 17.86 12.16
CA PRO A 181 12.29 19.18 11.56
C PRO A 181 11.51 19.08 10.23
N MET A 182 10.70 20.09 9.90
CA MET A 182 9.83 20.07 8.70
C MET A 182 10.58 19.76 7.39
N THR A 183 11.80 20.27 7.22
CA THR A 183 12.64 19.97 6.04
C THR A 183 12.97 18.48 5.92
N GLN A 184 13.22 17.81 7.06
CA GLN A 184 13.50 16.36 7.07
C GLN A 184 12.21 15.55 6.88
N ARG A 185 11.07 16.03 7.40
CA ARG A 185 9.76 15.39 7.17
C ARG A 185 9.44 15.36 5.68
N ARG A 186 9.62 16.49 4.95
CA ARG A 186 9.40 16.56 3.50
C ARG A 186 10.34 15.62 2.74
N GLN A 187 11.62 15.58 3.07
CA GLN A 187 12.58 14.66 2.46
C GLN A 187 12.24 13.19 2.72
N LEU A 188 11.69 12.90 3.88
CA LEU A 188 11.23 11.55 4.22
C LEU A 188 9.95 11.20 3.45
N ALA A 189 8.99 12.11 3.34
CA ALA A 189 7.78 11.95 2.53
C ALA A 189 8.12 11.73 1.04
N GLU A 190 9.07 12.48 0.50
CA GLU A 190 9.58 12.28 -0.87
C GLU A 190 10.22 10.89 -1.08
N ALA A 191 10.76 10.29 -0.02
CA ALA A 191 11.41 8.98 -0.07
C ALA A 191 10.46 7.80 0.20
N MET A 192 9.24 8.05 0.67
CA MET A 192 8.19 7.04 0.88
C MET A 192 7.51 6.69 -0.45
N ASP A 193 6.92 5.50 -0.54
CA ASP A 193 5.94 5.14 -1.59
C ASP A 193 4.60 5.82 -1.31
N ASP A 194 3.69 5.81 -2.30
CA ASP A 194 2.41 6.53 -2.22
C ASP A 194 1.53 5.98 -1.11
N GLU A 195 1.38 4.65 -1.01
CA GLU A 195 0.61 3.94 0.02
C GLU A 195 1.07 4.34 1.43
N ARG A 196 2.39 4.31 1.67
CA ARG A 196 2.96 4.67 2.98
C ARG A 196 2.87 6.14 3.32
N LEU A 197 2.88 7.01 2.32
CA LEU A 197 2.68 8.43 2.54
C LEU A 197 1.20 8.74 2.81
N ALA A 198 0.26 8.05 2.16
CA ALA A 198 -1.16 8.10 2.47
C ALA A 198 -1.43 7.68 3.92
N ASP A 199 -1.02 6.46 4.30
CA ASP A 199 -1.09 5.95 5.68
C ASP A 199 -0.54 6.95 6.72
N LEU A 200 0.57 7.61 6.39
CA LEU A 200 1.16 8.62 7.27
C LEU A 200 0.30 9.88 7.37
N LEU A 201 -0.27 10.35 6.24
CA LEU A 201 -1.10 11.54 6.23
C LEU A 201 -2.35 11.34 7.08
N GLU A 202 -3.04 10.20 6.96
CA GLU A 202 -4.23 9.84 7.74
C GLU A 202 -4.02 9.90 9.26
N GLU A 203 -2.79 9.66 9.71
CA GLU A 203 -2.41 9.70 11.13
C GLU A 203 -1.95 11.10 11.61
N LEU A 204 -1.88 12.09 10.72
CA LEU A 204 -1.44 13.45 11.04
C LEU A 204 -2.61 14.42 11.17
N PRO A 205 -2.50 15.47 12.01
CA PRO A 205 -3.44 16.58 11.98
C PRO A 205 -3.48 17.28 10.60
N GLU A 206 -4.63 17.74 10.17
CA GLU A 206 -4.88 18.36 8.85
C GLU A 206 -3.88 19.48 8.51
N ASP A 207 -3.54 20.32 9.49
CA ASP A 207 -2.54 21.40 9.30
C ASP A 207 -1.12 20.86 9.07
N GLU A 208 -0.78 19.69 9.62
CA GLU A 208 0.49 19.01 9.38
C GLU A 208 0.47 18.25 8.05
N GLN A 209 -0.67 17.66 7.66
CA GLN A 209 -0.88 17.03 6.35
C GLN A 209 -0.62 18.04 5.24
N LEU A 210 -1.32 19.19 5.26
CA LEU A 210 -1.15 20.24 4.25
C LEU A 210 0.29 20.71 4.11
N ARG A 211 1.00 20.92 5.22
CA ARG A 211 2.42 21.31 5.19
C ARG A 211 3.33 20.25 4.64
N LEU A 212 2.97 18.99 4.80
CA LEU A 212 3.78 17.86 4.34
C LEU A 212 3.65 17.68 2.83
N ILE A 213 2.44 17.82 2.29
CA ILE A 213 2.16 17.71 0.85
C ILE A 213 2.50 19.00 0.08
N GLU A 214 2.70 20.14 0.78
CA GLU A 214 3.15 21.38 0.17
C GLU A 214 4.52 21.20 -0.50
N GLY A 215 4.55 21.26 -1.81
CA GLY A 215 5.78 21.08 -2.60
C GLY A 215 5.87 19.73 -3.33
N LEU A 216 4.92 18.83 -3.13
CA LEU A 216 4.74 17.69 -4.02
C LEU A 216 4.23 18.21 -5.37
N ASP A 217 4.73 17.64 -6.47
CA ASP A 217 4.12 17.90 -7.78
C ASP A 217 2.73 17.25 -7.85
N LEU A 218 1.90 17.74 -8.78
CA LEU A 218 0.50 17.32 -8.87
C LEU A 218 0.37 15.82 -9.13
N ASP A 219 1.23 15.24 -10.00
CA ASP A 219 1.15 13.82 -10.33
C ASP A 219 1.46 12.95 -9.11
N ARG A 220 2.47 13.35 -8.33
CA ARG A 220 2.82 12.69 -7.06
C ARG A 220 1.72 12.83 -6.02
N LEU A 221 1.15 14.03 -5.89
CA LEU A 221 0.05 14.30 -4.97
C LEU A 221 -1.16 13.40 -5.31
N LEU A 222 -1.57 13.34 -6.58
CA LEU A 222 -2.67 12.49 -7.02
C LEU A 222 -2.41 11.01 -6.69
N GLY A 223 -1.18 10.50 -6.90
CA GLY A 223 -0.84 9.13 -6.55
C GLY A 223 -0.99 8.82 -5.05
N VAL A 224 -0.68 9.78 -4.19
CA VAL A 224 -0.86 9.64 -2.73
C VAL A 224 -2.33 9.70 -2.35
N LEU A 225 -3.08 10.65 -2.93
CA LEU A 225 -4.51 10.81 -2.64
C LEU A 225 -5.35 9.61 -3.11
N ASP A 226 -4.93 8.92 -4.18
CA ASP A 226 -5.55 7.70 -4.73
C ASP A 226 -5.43 6.47 -3.77
N GLU A 227 -4.51 6.55 -2.81
CA GLU A 227 -4.28 5.50 -1.80
C GLU A 227 -4.91 5.83 -0.43
N MET A 228 -5.51 7.03 -0.26
CA MET A 228 -6.15 7.47 0.99
C MET A 228 -7.59 6.95 1.12
N GLU A 229 -8.05 6.72 2.35
CA GLU A 229 -9.46 6.48 2.64
C GLU A 229 -10.32 7.71 2.30
N TYR A 230 -11.55 7.51 1.78
CA TYR A 230 -12.37 8.61 1.23
C TYR A 230 -12.77 9.68 2.25
N ASP A 231 -12.98 9.32 3.49
CA ASP A 231 -13.31 10.25 4.57
C ASP A 231 -12.09 11.12 4.94
N ASP A 232 -10.90 10.53 5.11
CA ASP A 232 -9.67 11.26 5.36
C ASP A 232 -9.27 12.15 4.16
N LEU A 233 -9.45 11.63 2.94
CA LEU A 233 -9.26 12.41 1.72
C LEU A 233 -10.23 13.57 1.62
N THR A 234 -11.50 13.37 2.01
CA THR A 234 -12.52 14.43 2.02
C THR A 234 -12.15 15.53 3.03
N ASP A 235 -11.71 15.15 4.23
CA ASP A 235 -11.29 16.09 5.27
C ASP A 235 -10.07 16.89 4.79
N LEU A 236 -9.05 16.24 4.22
CA LEU A 236 -7.88 16.92 3.66
C LEU A 236 -8.25 17.89 2.52
N LEU A 237 -9.11 17.46 1.59
CA LEU A 237 -9.58 18.31 0.50
C LEU A 237 -10.40 19.52 1.03
N GLY A 238 -11.17 19.32 2.11
CA GLY A 238 -11.94 20.37 2.79
C GLY A 238 -11.04 21.49 3.30
N GLU A 239 -9.89 21.15 3.85
CA GLU A 239 -8.90 22.08 4.40
C GLU A 239 -8.00 22.73 3.33
N MET A 240 -7.95 22.17 2.10
CA MET A 240 -7.14 22.75 1.02
C MET A 240 -7.67 24.11 0.55
N PRO A 241 -6.78 25.03 0.13
CA PRO A 241 -7.18 26.25 -0.57
C PRO A 241 -8.04 25.93 -1.81
N ASP A 242 -9.11 26.68 -2.05
CA ASP A 242 -10.08 26.45 -3.14
C ASP A 242 -9.44 26.20 -4.51
N GLN A 243 -8.36 26.92 -4.83
CA GLN A 243 -7.66 26.78 -6.10
C GLN A 243 -6.95 25.43 -6.21
N GLN A 244 -6.32 24.97 -5.12
CA GLN A 244 -5.61 23.69 -5.07
C GLN A 244 -6.60 22.54 -5.10
N ARG A 245 -7.66 22.61 -4.29
CA ARG A 245 -8.73 21.60 -4.26
C ARG A 245 -9.34 21.38 -5.64
N ARG A 246 -9.68 22.50 -6.37
CA ARG A 246 -10.20 22.40 -7.73
C ARG A 246 -9.20 21.74 -8.68
N ALA A 247 -7.93 22.13 -8.62
CA ALA A 247 -6.90 21.57 -9.50
C ALA A 247 -6.72 20.04 -9.25
N VAL A 248 -6.85 19.59 -8.01
CA VAL A 248 -6.82 18.17 -7.65
C VAL A 248 -8.06 17.46 -8.21
N LEU A 249 -9.27 17.94 -7.92
CA LEU A 249 -10.52 17.34 -8.41
C LEU A 249 -10.60 17.30 -9.93
N ASP A 250 -10.14 18.34 -10.63
CA ASP A 250 -10.12 18.41 -12.10
C ASP A 250 -9.11 17.42 -12.73
N ALA A 251 -8.14 16.93 -11.96
CA ALA A 251 -7.11 16.01 -12.42
C ALA A 251 -7.37 14.55 -12.03
N MET A 252 -8.33 14.28 -11.13
CA MET A 252 -8.79 12.95 -10.75
C MET A 252 -9.68 12.29 -11.81
N ASP A 253 -9.98 11.00 -11.65
CA ASP A 253 -11.02 10.33 -12.45
C ASP A 253 -12.39 10.98 -12.21
N ASP A 254 -13.16 11.20 -13.28
CA ASP A 254 -14.46 11.89 -13.23
C ASP A 254 -15.43 11.30 -12.18
N LYS A 255 -15.40 9.97 -11.99
CA LYS A 255 -16.30 9.29 -11.05
C LYS A 255 -15.87 9.47 -9.60
N GLU A 256 -14.59 9.46 -9.37
CA GLU A 256 -13.99 9.70 -8.06
C GLU A 256 -14.21 11.15 -7.64
N ALA A 257 -13.93 12.10 -8.52
CA ALA A 257 -14.22 13.51 -8.31
C ALA A 257 -15.71 13.78 -8.02
N GLU A 258 -16.65 13.05 -8.66
CA GLU A 258 -18.08 13.14 -8.38
C GLU A 258 -18.40 12.64 -6.95
N VAL A 259 -17.80 11.54 -6.52
CA VAL A 259 -17.97 10.98 -5.15
C VAL A 259 -17.46 11.99 -4.12
N LEU A 260 -16.22 12.48 -4.28
CA LEU A 260 -15.59 13.43 -3.37
C LEU A 260 -16.33 14.76 -3.33
N THR A 261 -16.77 15.28 -4.48
CA THR A 261 -17.59 16.51 -4.53
C THR A 261 -18.89 16.36 -3.74
N ARG A 262 -19.50 15.18 -3.79
CA ARG A 262 -20.70 14.88 -2.99
C ARG A 262 -20.37 14.81 -1.51
N LEU A 263 -19.29 14.12 -1.10
CA LEU A 263 -18.85 14.03 0.29
C LEU A 263 -18.54 15.42 0.86
N LEU A 264 -17.80 16.24 0.14
CA LEU A 264 -17.51 17.64 0.48
C LEU A 264 -18.75 18.54 0.63
N SER A 265 -19.92 18.11 0.11
CA SER A 265 -21.16 18.85 0.28
C SER A 265 -21.84 18.63 1.65
N TYR A 266 -21.44 17.61 2.40
CA TYR A 266 -21.93 17.39 3.76
C TYR A 266 -21.12 18.22 4.77
N GLY A 267 -21.73 18.46 5.92
CA GLY A 267 -21.02 19.19 6.99
C GLY A 267 -20.03 18.25 7.72
N ASP A 268 -18.84 18.72 8.01
CA ASP A 268 -17.74 17.95 8.65
C ASP A 268 -18.15 17.27 9.97
N ARG A 269 -19.11 17.85 10.69
CA ARG A 269 -19.61 17.34 11.97
C ARG A 269 -20.98 16.68 11.87
N THR A 270 -21.19 15.95 10.80
CA THR A 270 -22.41 15.18 10.53
C THR A 270 -22.07 13.76 10.12
N ALA A 271 -23.05 12.86 10.10
CA ALA A 271 -22.86 11.49 9.61
C ALA A 271 -22.37 11.46 8.16
N GLY A 272 -22.76 12.43 7.34
CA GLY A 272 -22.32 12.56 5.94
C GLY A 272 -20.84 12.95 5.81
N GLY A 273 -20.33 13.77 6.74
CA GLY A 273 -18.91 14.13 6.78
C GLY A 273 -18.01 13.05 7.41
N LEU A 274 -18.61 12.12 8.20
CA LEU A 274 -17.88 11.03 8.85
C LEU A 274 -17.95 9.72 8.05
N MET A 275 -18.76 9.63 6.99
CA MET A 275 -19.01 8.36 6.31
C MET A 275 -17.98 8.08 5.23
N THR A 276 -17.58 6.81 5.12
CA THR A 276 -16.90 6.30 3.94
C THR A 276 -17.90 5.67 2.96
N PRO A 277 -17.79 5.91 1.65
CA PRO A 277 -18.54 5.23 0.62
C PRO A 277 -17.96 3.84 0.27
N GLU A 278 -16.74 3.55 0.72
CA GLU A 278 -16.04 2.29 0.50
C GLU A 278 -16.50 1.23 1.49
N ILE A 279 -17.56 0.54 1.12
CA ILE A 279 -18.20 -0.49 1.94
C ILE A 279 -18.56 -1.70 1.08
N ILE A 280 -18.68 -2.86 1.71
CA ILE A 280 -19.00 -4.11 1.02
C ILE A 280 -20.51 -4.18 0.78
N ILE A 281 -20.92 -4.05 -0.48
CA ILE A 281 -22.32 -4.05 -0.90
C ILE A 281 -22.61 -5.27 -1.76
N CYS A 282 -23.65 -6.01 -1.39
CA CYS A 282 -24.14 -7.17 -2.13
C CYS A 282 -25.64 -7.08 -2.40
N GLY A 283 -26.10 -7.83 -3.41
CA GLY A 283 -27.53 -8.04 -3.68
C GLY A 283 -28.12 -9.10 -2.76
N PRO A 284 -29.46 -9.14 -2.62
CA PRO A 284 -30.14 -10.18 -1.83
C PRO A 284 -29.96 -11.59 -2.41
N ASP A 285 -29.72 -11.69 -3.73
CA ASP A 285 -29.52 -12.96 -4.45
C ASP A 285 -28.06 -13.45 -4.42
N THR A 286 -27.12 -12.62 -3.91
CA THR A 286 -25.71 -13.01 -3.72
C THR A 286 -25.64 -14.15 -2.72
N THR A 287 -24.79 -15.13 -2.98
CA THR A 287 -24.61 -16.27 -2.08
C THR A 287 -23.63 -15.98 -0.94
N VAL A 288 -23.75 -16.73 0.15
CA VAL A 288 -22.79 -16.67 1.28
C VAL A 288 -21.35 -16.89 0.82
N ALA A 289 -21.12 -17.81 -0.14
CA ALA A 289 -19.78 -18.07 -0.66
C ALA A 289 -19.19 -16.86 -1.39
N GLU A 290 -19.97 -16.15 -2.20
CA GLU A 290 -19.57 -14.94 -2.90
C GLU A 290 -19.28 -13.81 -1.90
N ALA A 291 -20.14 -13.58 -0.92
CA ALA A 291 -19.90 -12.58 0.13
C ALA A 291 -18.64 -12.86 0.94
N LEU A 292 -18.36 -14.14 1.28
CA LEU A 292 -17.13 -14.54 1.95
C LEU A 292 -15.90 -14.35 1.07
N ALA A 293 -16.05 -14.41 -0.25
CA ALA A 293 -14.93 -14.12 -1.17
C ALA A 293 -14.58 -12.62 -1.15
N GLU A 294 -15.57 -11.73 -1.12
CA GLU A 294 -15.35 -10.28 -0.96
C GLU A 294 -14.66 -9.94 0.37
N LEU A 295 -15.10 -10.55 1.47
CA LEU A 295 -14.51 -10.37 2.80
C LEU A 295 -13.05 -10.87 2.92
N ARG A 296 -12.55 -11.62 1.96
CA ARG A 296 -11.15 -12.09 1.93
C ARG A 296 -10.17 -11.07 1.37
N ASN A 297 -10.68 -10.00 0.78
CA ASN A 297 -9.80 -8.91 0.34
C ASN A 297 -9.09 -8.32 1.57
N PRO A 298 -7.74 -8.34 1.63
CA PRO A 298 -6.99 -7.82 2.78
C PRO A 298 -7.06 -6.29 2.92
N ASP A 299 -7.50 -5.58 1.89
CA ASP A 299 -7.57 -4.11 1.87
C ASP A 299 -8.76 -3.57 2.68
N TRP A 300 -9.75 -4.43 3.04
CA TRP A 300 -10.85 -4.01 3.91
C TRP A 300 -10.41 -3.86 5.36
N SER A 301 -10.72 -2.70 5.96
CA SER A 301 -10.55 -2.50 7.41
C SER A 301 -11.40 -3.48 8.21
N GLN A 302 -11.05 -3.73 9.48
CA GLN A 302 -11.76 -4.69 10.33
C GLN A 302 -13.21 -4.30 10.59
N SER A 303 -13.51 -3.01 10.68
CA SER A 303 -14.85 -2.46 10.85
C SER A 303 -15.72 -2.68 9.63
N ILE A 304 -15.18 -2.46 8.43
CA ILE A 304 -15.87 -2.71 7.15
C ILE A 304 -16.05 -4.21 6.92
N ALA A 305 -15.01 -5.03 7.12
CA ALA A 305 -15.08 -6.48 6.96
C ALA A 305 -15.99 -7.18 7.98
N GLY A 306 -16.46 -6.48 9.02
CA GLY A 306 -17.36 -7.00 10.02
C GLY A 306 -18.79 -7.28 9.53
N GLN A 307 -19.22 -6.65 8.42
CA GLN A 307 -20.56 -6.77 7.88
C GLN A 307 -20.63 -6.47 6.37
N VAL A 308 -21.65 -7.02 5.72
CA VAL A 308 -21.97 -6.78 4.31
C VAL A 308 -23.32 -6.05 4.24
N PHE A 309 -23.39 -4.97 3.48
CA PHE A 309 -24.61 -4.18 3.27
C PHE A 309 -25.41 -4.77 2.11
N ILE A 310 -26.68 -5.02 2.35
CA ILE A 310 -27.56 -5.63 1.35
C ILE A 310 -28.45 -4.57 0.75
N CYS A 311 -28.33 -4.39 -0.57
CA CYS A 311 -29.05 -3.37 -1.33
C CYS A 311 -29.69 -3.97 -2.60
N GLN A 312 -30.67 -3.27 -3.15
CA GLN A 312 -31.07 -3.46 -4.54
C GLN A 312 -30.03 -2.76 -5.45
N ALA A 313 -29.94 -3.18 -6.71
CA ALA A 313 -29.08 -2.51 -7.69
C ALA A 313 -29.51 -1.04 -7.90
N PRO A 314 -28.55 -0.12 -8.17
CA PRO A 314 -27.13 -0.33 -8.32
C PRO A 314 -26.41 -0.61 -6.99
N PHE A 315 -25.26 -1.33 -7.05
CA PHE A 315 -24.45 -1.73 -5.89
C PHE A 315 -23.27 -0.77 -5.63
N ARG A 316 -23.42 0.49 -6.00
CA ARG A 316 -22.44 1.57 -5.71
C ARG A 316 -23.19 2.75 -5.09
N PRO A 317 -22.63 3.43 -4.10
CA PRO A 317 -23.27 4.60 -3.49
C PRO A 317 -23.47 5.77 -4.48
N PRO A 318 -24.66 6.41 -4.53
CA PRO A 318 -25.90 6.00 -3.88
C PRO A 318 -26.45 4.70 -4.48
N THR A 319 -26.71 3.72 -3.63
CA THR A 319 -27.19 2.39 -4.08
C THR A 319 -28.66 2.43 -4.55
N GLY A 320 -29.21 1.28 -4.93
CA GLY A 320 -30.64 1.06 -4.89
C GLY A 320 -31.16 1.03 -3.43
N ARG A 321 -32.36 0.54 -3.23
CA ARG A 321 -32.97 0.51 -1.89
C ARG A 321 -32.12 -0.36 -0.94
N TYR A 322 -31.78 0.18 0.22
CA TYR A 322 -31.15 -0.54 1.32
C TYR A 322 -32.13 -1.56 1.94
N LEU A 323 -31.63 -2.78 2.19
CA LEU A 323 -32.44 -3.88 2.73
C LEU A 323 -32.01 -4.31 4.14
N GLY A 324 -30.76 -4.01 4.55
CA GLY A 324 -30.22 -4.36 5.86
C GLY A 324 -28.77 -4.84 5.73
N VAL A 325 -28.25 -5.50 6.76
CA VAL A 325 -26.87 -6.03 6.81
C VAL A 325 -26.84 -7.53 7.04
N VAL A 326 -25.73 -8.16 6.66
CA VAL A 326 -25.38 -9.52 7.09
C VAL A 326 -24.01 -9.45 7.74
N PHE A 327 -23.92 -9.84 9.00
CA PHE A 327 -22.65 -9.85 9.74
C PHE A 327 -21.72 -10.99 9.28
N ALA A 328 -20.43 -10.75 9.22
CA ALA A 328 -19.41 -11.75 8.86
C ALA A 328 -19.53 -13.03 9.72
N GLN A 329 -19.81 -12.89 11.02
CA GLN A 329 -20.05 -14.03 11.92
C GLN A 329 -21.25 -14.88 11.50
N ARG A 330 -22.26 -14.29 10.87
CA ARG A 330 -23.42 -15.03 10.36
C ARG A 330 -23.02 -15.82 9.12
N LEU A 331 -22.30 -15.21 8.19
CA LEU A 331 -21.82 -15.87 6.97
C LEU A 331 -21.00 -17.12 7.26
N LEU A 332 -20.16 -17.09 8.31
CA LEU A 332 -19.35 -18.26 8.73
C LEU A 332 -20.17 -19.45 9.23
N ARG A 333 -21.46 -19.28 9.52
CA ARG A 333 -22.35 -20.32 10.09
C ARG A 333 -23.39 -20.83 9.10
N GLU A 334 -23.59 -20.10 8.00
CA GLU A 334 -24.61 -20.46 7.02
C GLU A 334 -24.02 -21.29 5.86
N PRO A 335 -24.85 -22.12 5.20
CA PRO A 335 -24.40 -22.88 4.04
C PRO A 335 -23.91 -21.97 2.91
N PRO A 336 -22.80 -22.35 2.21
CA PRO A 336 -22.19 -21.51 1.16
C PRO A 336 -23.14 -21.10 0.02
N GLY A 337 -24.10 -21.94 -0.34
CA GLY A 337 -25.08 -21.68 -1.39
C GLY A 337 -26.35 -20.93 -0.93
N MET A 338 -26.43 -20.49 0.32
CA MET A 338 -27.57 -19.72 0.81
C MET A 338 -27.50 -18.29 0.29
N GLU A 339 -28.63 -17.76 -0.17
CA GLU A 339 -28.78 -16.36 -0.58
C GLU A 339 -28.78 -15.42 0.62
N LEU A 340 -28.08 -14.29 0.52
CA LEU A 340 -27.96 -13.29 1.59
C LEU A 340 -29.30 -12.70 2.00
N GLY A 341 -30.27 -12.64 1.09
CA GLY A 341 -31.66 -12.20 1.36
C GLY A 341 -32.33 -12.94 2.52
N ARG A 342 -31.93 -14.18 2.82
CA ARG A 342 -32.40 -14.99 3.94
C ARG A 342 -31.65 -14.73 5.25
N CYS A 343 -30.56 -14.03 5.19
CA CYS A 343 -29.66 -13.77 6.32
C CYS A 343 -29.75 -12.34 6.83
N ILE A 344 -30.51 -11.47 6.16
CA ILE A 344 -30.60 -10.03 6.44
C ILE A 344 -31.02 -9.77 7.89
N ARG A 345 -30.33 -8.83 8.51
CA ARG A 345 -30.70 -8.25 9.80
C ARG A 345 -30.91 -6.75 9.64
N GLN A 346 -31.98 -6.26 10.27
CA GLN A 346 -32.21 -4.83 10.41
C GLN A 346 -31.34 -4.29 11.54
N VAL A 347 -30.65 -3.17 11.26
CA VAL A 347 -29.84 -2.44 12.24
C VAL A 347 -30.30 -0.99 12.28
N ALA A 348 -29.84 -0.22 13.24
CA ALA A 348 -30.02 1.22 13.24
C ALA A 348 -29.38 1.83 11.97
N VAL A 349 -30.01 2.86 11.46
CA VAL A 349 -29.56 3.64 10.31
C VAL A 349 -29.60 5.12 10.65
N THR A 350 -28.85 5.93 9.94
CA THR A 350 -28.86 7.37 10.12
C THR A 350 -29.00 8.09 8.78
N ASN A 351 -29.20 9.40 8.79
CA ASN A 351 -29.19 10.23 7.59
C ASN A 351 -27.92 11.11 7.56
N PRO A 352 -27.49 11.63 6.40
CA PRO A 352 -26.24 12.37 6.28
C PRO A 352 -26.17 13.63 7.14
N ASP A 353 -27.30 14.27 7.45
CA ASP A 353 -27.34 15.50 8.24
C ASP A 353 -27.38 15.26 9.75
N THR A 354 -27.38 14.01 10.20
CA THR A 354 -27.38 13.67 11.62
C THR A 354 -26.10 14.19 12.28
N PRO A 355 -26.20 14.98 13.37
CA PRO A 355 -25.04 15.50 14.07
C PRO A 355 -24.13 14.40 14.61
N GLU A 356 -22.82 14.61 14.54
CA GLU A 356 -21.75 13.73 15.03
C GLU A 356 -22.06 13.16 16.43
N ARG A 357 -22.51 14.00 17.34
CA ARG A 357 -22.86 13.57 18.70
C ARG A 357 -23.92 12.47 18.74
N GLU A 358 -24.97 12.59 17.92
CA GLU A 358 -26.03 11.59 17.84
C GLU A 358 -25.53 10.31 17.21
N VAL A 359 -24.60 10.40 16.26
CA VAL A 359 -23.90 9.24 15.67
C VAL A 359 -23.15 8.49 16.76
N HIS A 360 -22.36 9.18 17.58
CA HIS A 360 -21.60 8.58 18.69
C HIS A 360 -22.53 7.91 19.72
N GLU A 361 -23.67 8.53 20.05
CA GLU A 361 -24.68 7.96 20.94
C GLU A 361 -25.29 6.66 20.35
N GLN A 362 -25.52 6.59 19.04
CA GLN A 362 -25.99 5.39 18.36
C GLN A 362 -24.97 4.25 18.42
N PHE A 363 -23.69 4.52 18.16
CA PHE A 363 -22.61 3.52 18.29
C PHE A 363 -22.55 2.94 19.70
N ALA A 364 -22.54 3.79 20.70
CA ALA A 364 -22.50 3.37 22.11
C ALA A 364 -23.75 2.57 22.53
N TYR A 365 -24.94 2.95 22.04
CA TYR A 365 -26.21 2.31 22.41
C TYR A 365 -26.39 0.94 21.75
N TYR A 366 -26.01 0.81 20.46
CA TYR A 366 -26.25 -0.40 19.68
C TYR A 366 -25.03 -1.31 19.53
N ASN A 367 -23.86 -0.91 20.05
CA ASN A 367 -22.58 -1.63 19.88
C ASN A 367 -22.30 -1.99 18.41
N MET A 368 -22.31 -0.99 17.55
CA MET A 368 -22.15 -1.17 16.10
C MET A 368 -20.67 -1.15 15.71
N LEU A 369 -20.34 -1.84 14.62
CA LEU A 369 -19.03 -1.74 13.95
C LEU A 369 -19.07 -0.69 12.86
N ALA A 370 -20.17 -0.62 12.11
CA ALA A 370 -20.42 0.42 11.14
C ALA A 370 -21.93 0.76 11.11
N LEU A 371 -22.24 2.05 10.93
CA LEU A 371 -23.60 2.62 10.93
C LEU A 371 -23.97 3.04 9.51
N PRO A 372 -24.96 2.39 8.87
CA PRO A 372 -25.40 2.77 7.51
C PRO A 372 -25.96 4.19 7.46
N VAL A 373 -25.53 4.98 6.49
CA VAL A 373 -26.03 6.33 6.19
C VAL A 373 -26.93 6.26 4.96
N LEU A 374 -28.20 6.64 5.13
CA LEU A 374 -29.20 6.55 4.07
C LEU A 374 -29.72 7.95 3.70
N ASP A 375 -30.02 8.14 2.42
CA ASP A 375 -30.76 9.32 1.97
C ASP A 375 -32.27 9.20 2.29
N GLU A 376 -33.02 10.27 2.00
CA GLU A 376 -34.48 10.31 2.19
C GLU A 376 -35.24 9.22 1.39
N GLY A 377 -34.67 8.75 0.28
CA GLY A 377 -35.19 7.68 -0.56
C GLY A 377 -34.88 6.27 -0.03
N GLY A 378 -34.18 6.14 1.09
CA GLY A 378 -33.73 4.87 1.67
C GLY A 378 -32.64 4.18 0.86
N ARG A 379 -31.81 4.94 0.12
CA ARG A 379 -30.65 4.47 -0.60
C ARG A 379 -29.40 4.65 0.27
N LEU A 380 -28.52 3.67 0.24
CA LEU A 380 -27.27 3.70 1.02
C LEU A 380 -26.28 4.65 0.34
N LEU A 381 -25.78 5.60 1.11
CA LEU A 381 -24.77 6.59 0.70
C LEU A 381 -23.35 6.19 1.12
N GLY A 382 -23.23 5.49 2.24
CA GLY A 382 -22.00 5.06 2.85
C GLY A 382 -22.26 4.50 4.24
N ALA A 383 -21.22 4.35 5.04
CA ALA A 383 -21.34 4.00 6.45
C ALA A 383 -20.30 4.78 7.28
N VAL A 384 -20.65 5.16 8.49
CA VAL A 384 -19.70 5.61 9.50
C VAL A 384 -19.14 4.39 10.18
N THR A 385 -17.83 4.34 10.45
CA THR A 385 -17.19 3.20 11.12
C THR A 385 -16.90 3.47 12.59
N VAL A 386 -16.64 2.45 13.38
CA VAL A 386 -16.36 2.62 14.82
C VAL A 386 -15.00 3.23 15.09
N ASP A 387 -14.03 2.97 14.23
CA ASP A 387 -12.67 3.53 14.26
C ASP A 387 -12.72 5.05 14.08
N ASP A 388 -13.43 5.58 13.08
CA ASP A 388 -13.58 7.02 12.86
C ASP A 388 -14.28 7.69 14.06
N VAL A 389 -15.32 7.05 14.61
CA VAL A 389 -15.96 7.53 15.83
C VAL A 389 -15.00 7.60 17.01
N VAL A 390 -14.16 6.58 17.17
CA VAL A 390 -13.16 6.54 18.26
C VAL A 390 -12.09 7.63 18.08
N ASP A 391 -11.61 7.82 16.86
CA ASP A 391 -10.59 8.83 16.56
C ASP A 391 -11.12 10.25 16.78
N ARG A 392 -12.35 10.53 16.34
CA ARG A 392 -13.03 11.82 16.63
C ARG A 392 -13.25 12.05 18.14
N LEU A 393 -13.65 11.02 18.90
CA LEU A 393 -13.88 11.14 20.36
C LEU A 393 -12.59 11.38 21.15
N LEU A 394 -11.49 10.77 20.74
CA LEU A 394 -10.21 10.89 21.42
C LEU A 394 -9.44 12.15 21.00
N GLY A 395 -9.80 12.71 19.86
CA GLY A 395 -9.20 13.91 19.28
C GLY A 395 -7.82 13.65 18.67
N VAL A 396 -7.43 14.52 17.75
CA VAL A 396 -6.17 14.42 17.03
C VAL A 396 -4.99 14.36 17.99
N GLY A 397 -4.17 13.33 17.90
CA GLY A 397 -2.93 13.19 18.65
C GLY A 397 -3.03 12.43 19.98
N TRP A 398 -4.16 11.81 20.32
CA TRP A 398 -4.28 10.96 21.52
C TRP A 398 -3.32 9.75 21.47
N ARG A 399 -3.14 9.15 20.30
CA ARG A 399 -2.20 8.05 20.04
C ARG A 399 -0.77 8.45 20.40
N LEU A 400 -0.40 9.71 20.18
CA LEU A 400 0.91 10.27 20.51
C LEU A 400 1.12 10.50 22.00
N GLN A 401 0.06 10.82 22.75
CA GLN A 401 0.14 11.00 24.21
C GLN A 401 0.35 9.65 24.92
N GLN A 402 -0.19 8.57 24.39
CA GLN A 402 0.02 7.23 24.94
C GLN A 402 1.49 6.79 24.86
N ARG A 403 2.19 7.10 23.77
CA ARG A 403 3.61 6.74 23.62
C ARG A 403 4.51 7.43 24.63
N LYS A 404 4.24 8.68 24.99
CA LYS A 404 4.95 9.35 26.09
C LYS A 404 4.77 8.62 27.44
N ARG A 405 3.59 8.09 27.68
CA ARG A 405 3.29 7.31 28.90
C ARG A 405 3.95 5.91 28.87
N SER A 406 4.02 5.26 27.72
CA SER A 406 4.64 3.93 27.58
C SER A 406 6.18 3.97 27.69
N VAL A 407 6.80 5.08 27.29
CA VAL A 407 8.25 5.29 27.41
C VAL A 407 8.63 5.64 28.86
N GLU A 408 7.72 6.24 29.62
CA GLU A 408 7.92 6.59 31.06
C GLU A 408 7.61 5.44 32.01
N GLN A 409 6.96 4.36 31.59
CA GLN A 409 6.74 3.15 32.38
C GLN A 409 7.76 2.08 32.00
N PRO A 410 8.75 1.76 32.84
CA PRO A 410 9.63 0.62 32.60
C PRO A 410 8.77 -0.66 32.56
N ALA A 411 9.04 -1.53 31.57
CA ALA A 411 8.37 -2.80 31.40
C ALA A 411 8.34 -3.56 32.74
N VAL A 412 7.15 -3.80 33.25
CA VAL A 412 6.94 -4.78 34.32
C VAL A 412 7.18 -6.14 33.68
N THR A 413 8.37 -6.66 33.89
CA THR A 413 8.74 -8.03 33.50
C THR A 413 7.92 -9.00 34.35
N PRO A 414 7.29 -10.02 33.75
CA PRO A 414 6.54 -11.06 34.46
C PRO A 414 7.44 -11.97 35.28
#